data_b3a2c121e09adb0aa8b00d8a98909b60
#
_entry.id   b3a2c121e09adb0aa8b00d8a98909b60
#
_cell.length_a   1.000
_cell.length_b   1.000
_cell.length_c   1.000
_cell.angle_alpha   90.00
_cell.angle_beta   90.00
_cell.angle_gamma   90.00
#
_symmetry.space_group_name_H-M   'P 1'
#
loop_
_entity.id
_entity.type
_entity.pdbx_description
1 polymer ?
#
loop_
_entity_poly.entity_id
_entity_poly.type
_entity_poly.pdbx_seq_one_letter_code
_entity_poly.pdbx_strand_id
1 'polypeptide(L)'
;MSEYAAPLKDIRFAMQDLAALDQIVALPGCQEATPDVVDAILEEAAKFAGGVLSPLNQVGDKEGARWKDTVVTTSPGFKQAYRQFVDNGWNALGCDPEFGGQGLPRLLSTAVSEMWKASNHAFSLCPMLTQGAIEALMIAGSDEQKAAYLPNLVSGEWAGTMNLTEPSAGSDLAAVRSLSLIHI
;
A
#
# COMPACT_ATOMS: atom_id res chain seq x y z
N MET A 1 9.99 -0.63 -24.70
CA MET A 1 8.99 -0.15 -23.74
C MET A 1 9.64 0.94 -22.91
N SER A 2 8.94 2.03 -22.62
CA SER A 2 9.48 3.08 -21.74
C SER A 2 9.58 2.50 -20.33
N GLU A 3 10.77 2.53 -19.75
CA GLU A 3 10.98 2.29 -18.33
C GLU A 3 10.23 3.38 -17.55
N TYR A 4 9.57 3.00 -16.46
CA TYR A 4 8.93 3.97 -15.60
C TYR A 4 9.99 4.83 -14.90
N ALA A 5 9.84 6.13 -15.00
CA ALA A 5 10.61 7.10 -14.23
C ALA A 5 9.63 7.99 -13.46
N ALA A 6 9.74 8.01 -12.13
CA ALA A 6 8.86 8.82 -11.30
C ALA A 6 9.06 10.32 -11.62
N PRO A 7 7.98 11.08 -11.82
CA PRO A 7 8.06 12.52 -12.10
C PRO A 7 8.28 13.31 -10.80
N LEU A 8 9.43 13.10 -10.16
CA LEU A 8 9.73 13.67 -8.84
C LEU A 8 9.56 15.18 -8.76
N LYS A 9 9.89 15.89 -9.84
CA LYS A 9 9.73 17.35 -9.88
C LYS A 9 8.25 17.75 -9.75
N ASP A 10 7.36 17.06 -10.46
CA ASP A 10 5.93 17.35 -10.46
C ASP A 10 5.29 16.90 -9.14
N ILE A 11 5.74 15.77 -8.59
CA ILE A 11 5.31 15.28 -7.28
C ILE A 11 5.69 16.29 -6.18
N ARG A 12 6.94 16.77 -6.16
CA ARG A 12 7.39 17.78 -5.21
C ARG A 12 6.58 19.07 -5.34
N PHE A 13 6.38 19.55 -6.56
CA PHE A 13 5.54 20.74 -6.81
C PHE A 13 4.12 20.52 -6.28
N ALA A 14 3.49 19.39 -6.58
CA ALA A 14 2.14 19.11 -6.09
C ALA A 14 2.05 19.04 -4.56
N MET A 15 3.04 18.43 -3.91
CA MET A 15 3.07 18.34 -2.46
C MET A 15 3.33 19.71 -1.80
N GLN A 16 4.30 20.46 -2.31
CA GLN A 16 4.74 21.71 -1.71
C GLN A 16 3.76 22.87 -2.00
N ASP A 17 3.46 23.07 -3.27
CA ASP A 17 2.75 24.28 -3.72
C ASP A 17 1.23 24.09 -3.76
N LEU A 18 0.72 22.90 -4.02
CA LEU A 18 -0.72 22.64 -4.10
C LEU A 18 -1.29 22.06 -2.80
N ALA A 19 -0.59 21.12 -2.17
CA ALA A 19 -1.04 20.46 -0.94
C ALA A 19 -0.50 21.10 0.34
N ALA A 20 0.32 22.16 0.23
CA ALA A 20 0.89 22.90 1.35
C ALA A 20 1.60 22.01 2.39
N LEU A 21 2.56 21.20 1.95
CA LEU A 21 3.30 20.25 2.77
C LEU A 21 3.81 20.87 4.08
N ASP A 22 4.31 22.11 4.05
CA ASP A 22 4.82 22.81 5.24
C ASP A 22 3.75 22.97 6.33
N GLN A 23 2.48 23.17 5.95
CA GLN A 23 1.38 23.26 6.90
C GLN A 23 1.04 21.87 7.47
N ILE A 24 1.18 20.82 6.68
CA ILE A 24 0.95 19.44 7.13
C ILE A 24 2.03 19.02 8.11
N VAL A 25 3.29 19.30 7.83
CA VAL A 25 4.42 18.98 8.72
C VAL A 25 4.30 19.70 10.07
N ALA A 26 3.67 20.88 10.10
CA ALA A 26 3.42 21.62 11.34
C ALA A 26 2.30 21.00 12.23
N LEU A 27 1.52 20.04 11.71
CA LEU A 27 0.48 19.36 12.49
C LEU A 27 1.08 18.43 13.55
N PRO A 28 0.40 18.25 14.69
CA PRO A 28 0.82 17.29 15.70
C PRO A 28 1.00 15.87 15.11
N GLY A 29 2.14 15.25 15.38
CA GLY A 29 2.47 13.90 14.90
C GLY A 29 3.10 13.85 13.50
N CYS A 30 3.23 14.98 12.79
CA CYS A 30 3.80 15.02 11.44
C CYS A 30 5.22 15.61 11.37
N GLN A 31 5.80 16.00 12.52
CA GLN A 31 7.06 16.75 12.58
C GLN A 31 8.28 15.99 12.05
N GLU A 32 8.24 14.66 12.06
CA GLU A 32 9.30 13.79 11.52
C GLU A 32 9.42 13.88 9.99
N ALA A 33 8.37 14.32 9.29
CA ALA A 33 8.36 14.51 7.85
C ALA A 33 9.06 15.79 7.41
N THR A 34 10.31 15.99 7.85
CA THR A 34 11.12 17.14 7.42
C THR A 34 11.34 17.12 5.89
N PRO A 35 11.63 18.28 5.26
CA PRO A 35 11.88 18.32 3.81
C PRO A 35 12.93 17.33 3.36
N ASP A 36 14.02 17.15 4.10
CA ASP A 36 15.09 16.20 3.76
C ASP A 36 14.61 14.74 3.85
N VAL A 37 13.79 14.42 4.85
CA VAL A 37 13.19 13.08 5.01
C VAL A 37 12.22 12.79 3.87
N VAL A 38 11.36 13.76 3.53
CA VAL A 38 10.42 13.64 2.41
C VAL A 38 11.16 13.41 1.10
N ASP A 39 12.19 14.21 0.82
CA ASP A 39 12.99 14.07 -0.40
C ASP A 39 13.69 12.71 -0.48
N ALA A 40 14.32 12.26 0.59
CA ALA A 40 14.98 10.96 0.65
C ALA A 40 13.98 9.81 0.39
N ILE A 41 12.81 9.86 0.99
CA ILE A 41 11.75 8.85 0.79
C ILE A 41 11.26 8.84 -0.66
N LEU A 42 11.00 10.01 -1.25
CA LEU A 42 10.56 10.10 -2.65
C LEU A 42 11.61 9.55 -3.62
N GLU A 43 12.91 9.83 -3.38
CA GLU A 43 13.99 9.32 -4.22
C GLU A 43 14.16 7.81 -4.11
N GLU A 44 14.12 7.25 -2.90
CA GLU A 44 14.20 5.80 -2.71
C GLU A 44 12.96 5.08 -3.27
N ALA A 45 11.77 5.66 -3.08
CA ALA A 45 10.53 5.16 -3.70
C ALA A 45 10.64 5.14 -5.23
N ALA A 46 11.15 6.22 -5.85
CA ALA A 46 11.35 6.28 -7.28
C ALA A 46 12.32 5.20 -7.80
N LYS A 47 13.42 4.95 -7.07
CA LYS A 47 14.36 3.87 -7.41
C LYS A 47 13.73 2.49 -7.33
N PHE A 48 12.95 2.24 -6.29
CA PHE A 48 12.23 0.97 -6.13
C PHE A 48 11.16 0.79 -7.22
N ALA A 49 10.37 1.83 -7.50
CA ALA A 49 9.34 1.81 -8.55
C ALA A 49 9.94 1.54 -9.95
N GLY A 50 11.00 2.27 -10.30
CA GLY A 50 11.65 2.14 -11.62
C GLY A 50 12.50 0.88 -11.74
N GLY A 51 13.28 0.55 -10.70
CA GLY A 51 14.26 -0.53 -10.75
C GLY A 51 13.72 -1.92 -10.42
N VAL A 52 12.68 -2.01 -9.59
CA VAL A 52 12.13 -3.29 -9.13
C VAL A 52 10.72 -3.55 -9.70
N LEU A 53 9.80 -2.61 -9.55
CA LEU A 53 8.39 -2.84 -9.90
C LEU A 53 8.13 -2.74 -11.41
N SER A 54 8.68 -1.71 -12.06
CA SER A 54 8.46 -1.47 -13.49
C SER A 54 8.90 -2.64 -14.39
N PRO A 55 10.07 -3.28 -14.21
CA PRO A 55 10.45 -4.45 -14.99
C PRO A 55 9.49 -5.62 -14.84
N LEU A 56 8.86 -5.77 -13.67
CA LEU A 56 7.92 -6.86 -13.36
C LEU A 56 6.52 -6.65 -13.94
N ASN A 57 6.17 -5.44 -14.36
CA ASN A 57 4.82 -5.15 -14.86
C ASN A 57 4.47 -6.02 -16.08
N GLN A 58 5.36 -6.11 -17.06
CA GLN A 58 5.15 -6.94 -18.24
C GLN A 58 5.21 -8.44 -17.94
N VAL A 59 6.06 -8.85 -17.00
CA VAL A 59 6.13 -10.26 -16.55
C VAL A 59 4.80 -10.65 -15.91
N GLY A 60 4.24 -9.78 -15.06
CA GLY A 60 2.95 -9.98 -14.43
C GLY A 60 1.81 -10.11 -15.44
N ASP A 61 1.79 -9.27 -16.47
CA ASP A 61 0.77 -9.31 -17.53
C ASP A 61 0.82 -10.59 -18.38
N LYS A 62 2.02 -11.02 -18.75
CA LYS A 62 2.19 -12.21 -19.61
C LYS A 62 2.03 -13.53 -18.87
N GLU A 63 2.58 -13.64 -17.68
CA GLU A 63 2.64 -14.90 -16.93
C GLU A 63 1.43 -15.08 -16.00
N GLY A 64 1.00 -14.01 -15.35
CA GLY A 64 -0.09 -14.01 -14.39
C GLY A 64 0.16 -14.86 -13.15
N ALA A 65 -0.79 -14.85 -12.22
CA ALA A 65 -0.84 -15.79 -11.12
C ALA A 65 -1.51 -17.09 -11.58
N ARG A 66 -1.01 -18.23 -11.09
CA ARG A 66 -1.50 -19.55 -11.49
C ARG A 66 -1.97 -20.32 -10.26
N TRP A 67 -3.16 -20.90 -10.35
CA TRP A 67 -3.66 -21.86 -9.36
C TRP A 67 -3.48 -23.29 -9.88
N LYS A 68 -2.88 -24.14 -9.07
CA LYS A 68 -2.75 -25.56 -9.33
C LYS A 68 -2.67 -26.32 -8.01
N ASP A 69 -3.43 -27.41 -7.89
CA ASP A 69 -3.38 -28.33 -6.75
C ASP A 69 -3.50 -27.60 -5.39
N THR A 70 -4.49 -26.71 -5.27
CA THR A 70 -4.75 -25.87 -4.08
C THR A 70 -3.67 -24.82 -3.75
N VAL A 71 -2.64 -24.67 -4.59
CA VAL A 71 -1.55 -23.72 -4.41
C VAL A 71 -1.66 -22.60 -5.46
N VAL A 72 -1.51 -21.36 -5.01
CA VAL A 72 -1.37 -20.19 -5.89
C VAL A 72 0.11 -19.85 -6.01
N THR A 73 0.57 -19.73 -7.25
CA THR A 73 1.91 -19.27 -7.59
C THR A 73 1.80 -17.90 -8.25
N THR A 74 2.44 -16.90 -7.67
CA THR A 74 2.51 -15.55 -8.27
C THR A 74 3.46 -15.51 -9.47
N SER A 75 3.36 -14.47 -10.28
CA SER A 75 4.30 -14.24 -11.38
C SER A 75 5.76 -14.21 -10.89
N PRO A 76 6.72 -14.64 -11.73
CA PRO A 76 8.13 -14.61 -11.37
C PRO A 76 8.58 -13.23 -10.88
N GLY A 77 9.35 -13.19 -9.81
CA GLY A 77 9.89 -11.95 -9.22
C GLY A 77 8.94 -11.23 -8.24
N PHE A 78 7.62 -11.44 -8.30
CA PHE A 78 6.66 -10.74 -7.42
C PHE A 78 6.89 -11.02 -5.94
N LYS A 79 7.12 -12.27 -5.56
CA LYS A 79 7.41 -12.64 -4.17
C LYS A 79 8.68 -11.95 -3.64
N GLN A 80 9.72 -11.85 -4.49
CA GLN A 80 10.96 -11.18 -4.12
C GLN A 80 10.77 -9.67 -4.02
N ALA A 81 10.05 -9.06 -4.95
CA ALA A 81 9.71 -7.65 -4.91
C ALA A 81 8.89 -7.31 -3.66
N TYR A 82 7.93 -8.16 -3.26
CA TYR A 82 7.15 -7.97 -2.05
C TYR A 82 8.03 -8.04 -0.79
N ARG A 83 8.98 -8.96 -0.72
CA ARG A 83 9.94 -9.00 0.40
C ARG A 83 10.76 -7.72 0.48
N GLN A 84 11.32 -7.24 -0.63
CA GLN A 84 12.04 -5.97 -0.66
C GLN A 84 11.15 -4.79 -0.25
N PHE A 85 9.88 -4.78 -0.67
CA PHE A 85 8.89 -3.78 -0.27
C PHE A 85 8.70 -3.76 1.25
N VAL A 86 8.56 -4.92 1.86
CA VAL A 86 8.37 -5.09 3.30
C VAL A 86 9.67 -4.76 4.06
N ASP A 87 10.80 -5.31 3.64
CA ASP A 87 12.11 -5.11 4.29
C ASP A 87 12.53 -3.64 4.31
N ASN A 88 12.12 -2.86 3.29
CA ASN A 88 12.34 -1.42 3.23
C ASN A 88 11.28 -0.59 3.98
N GLY A 89 10.31 -1.22 4.64
CA GLY A 89 9.30 -0.56 5.46
C GLY A 89 8.22 0.20 4.68
N TRP A 90 8.09 -0.04 3.36
CA TRP A 90 7.11 0.68 2.52
C TRP A 90 5.66 0.44 2.93
N ASN A 91 5.36 -0.73 3.50
CA ASN A 91 4.02 -1.04 3.97
C ASN A 91 3.64 -0.26 5.23
N ALA A 92 4.62 0.10 6.06
CA ALA A 92 4.43 0.75 7.36
C ALA A 92 4.45 2.29 7.30
N LEU A 93 4.70 2.89 6.13
CA LEU A 93 5.04 4.31 5.97
C LEU A 93 4.06 5.28 6.65
N GLY A 94 2.77 5.11 6.44
CA GLY A 94 1.71 5.95 7.02
C GLY A 94 0.95 5.29 8.17
N CYS A 95 1.40 4.14 8.67
CA CYS A 95 0.73 3.42 9.75
C CYS A 95 1.11 3.98 11.13
N ASP A 96 0.26 3.69 12.11
CA ASP A 96 0.44 4.16 13.48
C ASP A 96 1.70 3.56 14.12
N PRO A 97 2.58 4.38 14.74
CA PRO A 97 3.76 3.92 15.44
C PRO A 97 3.49 2.94 16.59
N GLU A 98 2.31 3.00 17.21
CA GLU A 98 1.90 2.06 18.27
C GLU A 98 1.94 0.61 17.76
N PHE A 99 1.66 0.38 16.47
CA PHE A 99 1.64 -0.94 15.85
C PHE A 99 2.83 -1.20 14.92
N GLY A 100 3.91 -0.42 15.06
CA GLY A 100 5.13 -0.57 14.26
C GLY A 100 5.16 0.24 12.96
N GLY A 101 4.24 1.19 12.80
CA GLY A 101 4.23 2.14 11.69
C GLY A 101 5.27 3.24 11.81
N GLN A 102 5.48 3.99 10.73
CA GLN A 102 6.41 5.14 10.73
C GLN A 102 5.71 6.47 11.02
N GLY A 103 4.36 6.52 11.06
CA GLY A 103 3.59 7.70 11.42
C GLY A 103 3.73 8.88 10.44
N LEU A 104 4.22 8.63 9.23
CA LEU A 104 4.42 9.71 8.26
C LEU A 104 3.10 10.19 7.64
N PRO A 105 3.02 11.46 7.22
CA PRO A 105 1.79 12.04 6.73
C PRO A 105 1.20 11.27 5.54
N ARG A 106 -0.13 11.19 5.49
CA ARG A 106 -0.85 10.53 4.38
C ARG A 106 -0.52 11.16 3.02
N LEU A 107 -0.19 12.44 2.96
CA LEU A 107 0.26 13.09 1.74
C LEU A 107 1.48 12.39 1.16
N LEU A 108 2.49 12.08 1.98
CA LEU A 108 3.70 11.40 1.53
C LEU A 108 3.40 9.95 1.12
N SER A 109 2.65 9.21 1.92
CA SER A 109 2.26 7.83 1.56
C SER A 109 1.41 7.77 0.29
N THR A 110 0.61 8.80 0.01
CA THR A 110 -0.14 8.94 -1.26
C THR A 110 0.78 9.12 -2.44
N ALA A 111 1.75 10.03 -2.35
CA ALA A 111 2.73 10.27 -3.42
C ALA A 111 3.56 9.01 -3.74
N VAL A 112 4.00 8.31 -2.71
CA VAL A 112 4.71 7.02 -2.85
C VAL A 112 3.81 5.95 -3.46
N SER A 113 2.55 5.84 -3.02
CA SER A 113 1.57 4.89 -3.56
C SER A 113 1.26 5.14 -5.04
N GLU A 114 1.28 6.40 -5.49
CA GLU A 114 1.16 6.73 -6.92
C GLU A 114 2.29 6.09 -7.74
N MET A 115 3.53 6.15 -7.24
CA MET A 115 4.67 5.53 -7.91
C MET A 115 4.51 4.01 -8.06
N TRP A 116 3.99 3.33 -7.02
CA TRP A 116 3.70 1.88 -7.07
C TRP A 116 2.66 1.56 -8.12
N LYS A 117 1.56 2.31 -8.15
CA LYS A 117 0.45 2.12 -9.09
C LYS A 117 0.86 2.42 -10.52
N ALA A 118 1.63 3.48 -10.73
CA ALA A 118 2.10 3.87 -12.05
C ALA A 118 3.14 2.91 -12.63
N SER A 119 4.01 2.34 -11.79
CA SER A 119 5.05 1.41 -12.23
C SER A 119 4.55 -0.02 -12.39
N ASN A 120 3.70 -0.51 -11.47
CA ASN A 120 3.13 -1.86 -11.51
C ASN A 120 1.83 -1.93 -10.73
N HIS A 121 0.71 -1.69 -11.41
CA HIS A 121 -0.60 -1.66 -10.77
C HIS A 121 -0.98 -3.02 -10.16
N ALA A 122 -0.69 -4.12 -10.84
CA ALA A 122 -1.00 -5.47 -10.35
C ALA A 122 -0.29 -5.77 -9.00
N PHE A 123 0.98 -5.37 -8.86
CA PHE A 123 1.69 -5.47 -7.59
C PHE A 123 1.03 -4.61 -6.51
N SER A 124 0.66 -3.39 -6.83
CA SER A 124 0.15 -2.41 -5.87
C SER A 124 -1.19 -2.81 -5.23
N LEU A 125 -1.95 -3.71 -5.85
CA LEU A 125 -3.25 -4.16 -5.32
C LEU A 125 -3.12 -4.86 -3.96
N CYS A 126 -2.07 -5.66 -3.75
CA CYS A 126 -1.86 -6.36 -2.49
C CYS A 126 -1.62 -5.39 -1.31
N PRO A 127 -0.62 -4.49 -1.32
CA PRO A 127 -0.45 -3.52 -0.25
C PRO A 127 -1.62 -2.55 -0.12
N MET A 128 -2.30 -2.18 -1.20
CA MET A 128 -3.48 -1.31 -1.15
C MET A 128 -4.62 -1.95 -0.32
N LEU A 129 -4.91 -3.22 -0.54
CA LEU A 129 -5.96 -3.93 0.22
C LEU A 129 -5.53 -4.16 1.67
N THR A 130 -4.25 -4.39 1.93
CA THR A 130 -3.69 -4.48 3.27
C THR A 130 -3.88 -3.17 4.03
N GLN A 131 -3.60 -2.02 3.41
CA GLN A 131 -3.87 -0.70 4.01
C GLN A 131 -5.36 -0.52 4.35
N GLY A 132 -6.26 -0.94 3.46
CA GLY A 132 -7.70 -0.91 3.74
C GLY A 132 -8.10 -1.75 4.95
N ALA A 133 -7.49 -2.93 5.14
CA ALA A 133 -7.72 -3.78 6.31
C ALA A 133 -7.18 -3.13 7.60
N ILE A 134 -5.99 -2.51 7.54
CA ILE A 134 -5.42 -1.75 8.66
C ILE A 134 -6.35 -0.60 9.06
N GLU A 135 -6.81 0.20 8.10
CA GLU A 135 -7.72 1.32 8.36
C GLU A 135 -9.04 0.85 8.99
N ALA A 136 -9.62 -0.23 8.49
CA ALA A 136 -10.85 -0.79 9.04
C ALA A 136 -10.68 -1.23 10.50
N LEU A 137 -9.58 -1.89 10.84
CA LEU A 137 -9.24 -2.28 12.22
C LEU A 137 -8.98 -1.07 13.11
N MET A 138 -8.26 -0.06 12.63
CA MET A 138 -7.99 1.17 13.38
C MET A 138 -9.29 1.90 13.76
N ILE A 139 -10.26 1.95 12.85
CA ILE A 139 -11.52 2.68 13.05
C ILE A 139 -12.51 1.89 13.92
N ALA A 140 -12.66 0.58 13.68
CA ALA A 140 -13.77 -0.22 14.21
C ALA A 140 -13.32 -1.47 14.99
N GLY A 141 -12.04 -1.82 15.01
CA GLY A 141 -11.53 -2.97 15.74
C GLY A 141 -11.53 -2.74 17.26
N SER A 142 -11.78 -3.80 18.05
CA SER A 142 -11.53 -3.76 19.49
C SER A 142 -10.01 -3.71 19.77
N ASP A 143 -9.62 -3.34 21.00
CA ASP A 143 -8.21 -3.29 21.38
C ASP A 143 -7.53 -4.65 21.24
N GLU A 144 -8.24 -5.75 21.55
CA GLU A 144 -7.75 -7.11 21.37
C GLU A 144 -7.54 -7.44 19.88
N GLN A 145 -8.47 -7.01 19.01
CA GLN A 145 -8.33 -7.21 17.57
C GLN A 145 -7.16 -6.39 17.00
N LYS A 146 -7.02 -5.13 17.41
CA LYS A 146 -5.90 -4.29 17.01
C LYS A 146 -4.57 -4.91 17.42
N ALA A 147 -4.44 -5.33 18.69
CA ALA A 147 -3.22 -5.95 19.20
C ALA A 147 -2.88 -7.27 18.49
N ALA A 148 -3.89 -8.06 18.10
CA ALA A 148 -3.67 -9.35 17.46
C ALA A 148 -3.28 -9.23 15.96
N TYR A 149 -3.85 -8.27 15.23
CA TYR A 149 -3.75 -8.23 13.78
C TYR A 149 -2.86 -7.11 13.24
N LEU A 150 -2.89 -5.91 13.85
CA LEU A 150 -2.21 -4.75 13.28
C LEU A 150 -0.70 -4.91 13.18
N PRO A 151 0.05 -5.43 14.18
CA PRO A 151 1.50 -5.56 14.04
C PRO A 151 1.93 -6.38 12.83
N ASN A 152 1.23 -7.48 12.53
CA ASN A 152 1.56 -8.34 11.40
C ASN A 152 1.10 -7.75 10.05
N LEU A 153 -0.01 -7.01 10.03
CA LEU A 153 -0.47 -6.30 8.84
C LEU A 153 0.42 -5.09 8.53
N VAL A 154 0.82 -4.33 9.53
CA VAL A 154 1.69 -3.16 9.38
C VAL A 154 3.10 -3.56 8.95
N SER A 155 3.66 -4.61 9.55
CA SER A 155 4.96 -5.14 9.12
C SER A 155 4.92 -5.76 7.72
N GLY A 156 3.75 -6.10 7.18
CA GLY A 156 3.60 -6.79 5.90
C GLY A 156 3.83 -8.30 5.94
N GLU A 157 4.00 -8.88 7.14
CA GLU A 157 4.05 -10.34 7.31
C GLU A 157 2.73 -10.98 6.91
N TRP A 158 1.62 -10.31 7.20
CA TRP A 158 0.29 -10.66 6.73
C TRP A 158 -0.23 -9.66 5.71
N ALA A 159 -1.05 -10.14 4.78
CA ALA A 159 -1.74 -9.32 3.81
C ALA A 159 -3.25 -9.33 4.07
N GLY A 160 -3.87 -8.17 3.94
CA GLY A 160 -5.32 -8.03 3.95
C GLY A 160 -5.91 -8.27 2.55
N THR A 161 -7.14 -8.79 2.50
CA THR A 161 -7.88 -8.96 1.26
C THR A 161 -9.28 -8.39 1.39
N MET A 162 -9.92 -8.08 0.26
CA MET A 162 -11.32 -7.66 0.22
C MET A 162 -12.11 -8.66 -0.63
N ASN A 163 -13.16 -9.25 -0.04
CA ASN A 163 -14.05 -10.19 -0.69
C ASN A 163 -15.48 -9.61 -0.64
N LEU A 164 -15.74 -8.55 -1.40
CA LEU A 164 -17.00 -7.82 -1.37
C LEU A 164 -17.93 -8.21 -2.51
N THR A 165 -17.42 -8.38 -3.71
CA THR A 165 -18.21 -8.67 -4.91
C THR A 165 -18.81 -10.07 -4.88
N GLU A 166 -20.11 -10.16 -5.18
CA GLU A 166 -20.83 -11.41 -5.39
C GLU A 166 -21.23 -11.56 -6.87
N PRO A 167 -21.60 -12.78 -7.34
CA PRO A 167 -22.00 -12.98 -8.73
C PRO A 167 -23.11 -12.05 -9.23
N SER A 168 -24.01 -11.61 -8.32
CA SER A 168 -25.14 -10.72 -8.61
C SER A 168 -24.98 -9.29 -8.05
N ALA A 169 -23.86 -8.96 -7.43
CA ALA A 169 -23.65 -7.73 -6.70
C ALA A 169 -22.22 -7.23 -6.85
N GLY A 170 -21.94 -6.56 -7.95
CA GLY A 170 -20.67 -5.88 -8.22
C GLY A 170 -20.80 -4.37 -7.94
N SER A 171 -21.17 -3.59 -8.95
CA SER A 171 -21.39 -2.15 -8.81
C SER A 171 -22.60 -1.82 -7.92
N ASP A 172 -23.64 -2.65 -7.95
CA ASP A 172 -24.79 -2.55 -7.06
C ASP A 172 -24.50 -3.31 -5.75
N LEU A 173 -23.82 -2.67 -4.81
CA LEU A 173 -23.52 -3.24 -3.49
C LEU A 173 -24.74 -3.46 -2.62
N ALA A 174 -25.86 -2.78 -2.89
CA ALA A 174 -27.12 -3.00 -2.17
C ALA A 174 -27.71 -4.40 -2.43
N ALA A 175 -27.31 -5.06 -3.52
CA ALA A 175 -27.71 -6.42 -3.87
C ALA A 175 -26.89 -7.52 -3.21
N VAL A 176 -25.87 -7.19 -2.39
CA VAL A 176 -25.06 -8.17 -1.61
C VAL A 176 -25.97 -8.94 -0.65
N ARG A 177 -25.87 -10.27 -0.65
CA ARG A 177 -26.69 -11.19 0.14
C ARG A 177 -25.90 -11.95 1.21
N SER A 178 -24.57 -11.94 1.14
CA SER A 178 -23.74 -12.60 2.15
C SER A 178 -23.99 -11.98 3.52
N LEU A 179 -24.23 -12.85 4.49
CA LEU A 179 -24.49 -12.48 5.88
C LEU A 179 -23.44 -13.14 6.79
N SER A 180 -22.79 -12.34 7.63
CA SER A 180 -21.96 -12.88 8.70
C SER A 180 -22.84 -13.39 9.83
N LEU A 181 -22.69 -14.64 10.21
CA LEU A 181 -23.41 -15.27 11.32
C LEU A 181 -22.62 -15.26 12.66
N ILE A 182 -21.45 -14.63 12.67
CA ILE A 182 -20.58 -14.58 13.87
C ILE A 182 -21.26 -13.87 15.04
N HIS A 183 -22.16 -12.94 14.76
CA HIS A 183 -22.82 -12.10 15.77
C HIS A 183 -24.34 -12.38 15.91
N ILE A 184 -24.78 -13.54 15.43
CA ILE A 184 -26.18 -13.99 15.57
C ILE A 184 -26.30 -15.02 16.69
#